data_fb480f59759782db077f46b6f520614a
#
_entry.id   fb480f59759782db077f46b6f520614a
#
_cell.length_a   1.000
_cell.length_b   1.000
_cell.length_c   1.000
_cell.angle_alpha   90.00
_cell.angle_beta   90.00
_cell.angle_gamma   90.00
#
_symmetry.space_group_name_H-M   'P 1'
#
loop_
_entity.id
_entity.type
_entity.pdbx_description
1 polymer ?
#
loop_
_entity_poly.entity_id
_entity_poly.type
_entity_poly.pdbx_seq_one_letter_code
_entity_poly.pdbx_strand_id
1 'polypeptide(L)'
;MKQKKLHTAVRYALTGLTLFTTSLLVQAQEVTEETTEAKDLERIAVVGARGAPRSVTSSPVPVDVLTAEDVEAVAFTDMNNVLMTLVPSYSVGRQPISDGGTFIRPATLRGMPTDKTLVLVNSKRRHRAALVSIGGSGTQGPDIATIPTAAIQSVEVLRDGAAAQYGSDAIAGVINFQLKNNTEGGSFTADYGSYYEGDGDQITVTGNKGFALGDDGFFSISAEYSDSEATFRGEQYCEPWFCVDDQSDQYIADATAMANSVHGSDVVQPWGQPNTSGTRVFFNAGYALSSELELYAFGNYSESEGDGSFYYRYPGNGTIEDIRLEDGSIWNPLEFFPGGFTPRFFGDVTDYAFVGGVKGMSGDLTYDISGRYGNNEISYTLANTINPSLGNESPTSFKPGDLTNEETQIQADFTYDLNQYVLAFGASYLDESYEISEGELSSYFAGSYATSDPWEFCNDDYTTTALGAAVIANGSTLNCANYTSADSNDDGVEDDGFAGVDAVYTVVGVGSNGFPGYSPDYSGSYERDSYAVYTDISGDITDELFAQAALRYEDYSDFGSEVVYKVAGFYQFSDEVGFRSSFGTGFRAPTPGQQGTTNVSTRLPDGFPVATGLFPAG
;
A
#
# COMPACT_ATOMS: atom_id res chain seq x y z
N MET A 1 0.73 24.11 -15.02
CA MET A 1 1.26 24.56 -16.32
C MET A 1 2.02 23.48 -17.09
N LYS A 2 2.50 22.41 -16.44
CA LYS A 2 3.13 21.24 -17.08
C LYS A 2 2.10 20.24 -17.66
N GLN A 3 0.95 20.04 -17.04
CA GLN A 3 -0.11 19.13 -17.51
C GLN A 3 -0.70 19.51 -18.87
N LYS A 4 -0.92 20.81 -19.16
CA LYS A 4 -1.40 21.23 -20.48
C LYS A 4 -0.46 20.91 -21.66
N LYS A 5 0.84 20.71 -21.39
CA LYS A 5 1.81 20.35 -22.44
C LYS A 5 1.80 18.86 -22.79
N LEU A 6 1.42 17.99 -21.83
CA LEU A 6 1.37 16.54 -22.04
C LEU A 6 0.11 16.16 -22.85
N HIS A 7 -1.07 16.73 -22.50
CA HIS A 7 -2.29 16.55 -23.28
C HIS A 7 -2.16 16.98 -24.75
N THR A 8 -1.38 18.02 -25.02
CA THR A 8 -1.13 18.50 -26.37
C THR A 8 -0.18 17.55 -27.13
N ALA A 9 0.82 16.98 -26.48
CA ALA A 9 1.75 16.03 -27.09
C ALA A 9 1.08 14.69 -27.44
N VAL A 10 0.20 14.17 -26.57
CA VAL A 10 -0.57 12.94 -26.82
C VAL A 10 -1.58 13.13 -27.96
N ARG A 11 -2.24 14.29 -28.07
CA ARG A 11 -3.12 14.60 -29.20
C ARG A 11 -2.37 14.67 -30.53
N TYR A 12 -1.15 15.18 -30.57
CA TYR A 12 -0.33 15.20 -31.80
C TYR A 12 0.25 13.82 -32.15
N ALA A 13 0.52 12.95 -31.17
CA ALA A 13 0.95 11.56 -31.42
C ALA A 13 -0.20 10.72 -32.01
N LEU A 14 -1.43 10.88 -31.52
CA LEU A 14 -2.62 10.20 -32.06
C LEU A 14 -3.02 10.69 -33.44
N THR A 15 -2.85 11.99 -33.78
CA THR A 15 -3.10 12.50 -35.13
C THR A 15 -2.00 12.15 -36.14
N GLY A 16 -0.77 11.83 -35.67
CA GLY A 16 0.31 11.32 -36.54
C GLY A 16 0.13 9.87 -36.96
N LEU A 17 -0.59 9.06 -36.19
CA LEU A 17 -0.81 7.63 -36.49
C LEU A 17 -1.86 7.37 -37.58
N THR A 18 -2.72 8.35 -37.89
CA THR A 18 -3.79 8.22 -38.89
C THR A 18 -3.33 8.47 -40.33
N LEU A 19 -2.06 8.78 -40.57
CA LEU A 19 -1.52 9.06 -41.91
C LEU A 19 -0.64 7.94 -42.51
N PHE A 20 -0.54 6.77 -41.83
CA PHE A 20 0.21 5.61 -42.34
C PHE A 20 -0.66 4.36 -42.56
N THR A 21 -1.92 4.53 -42.95
CA THR A 21 -2.75 3.41 -43.44
C THR A 21 -2.79 3.41 -44.96
N THR A 22 -1.73 2.93 -45.61
CA THR A 22 -1.81 2.45 -46.97
C THR A 22 -1.48 0.97 -47.01
N SER A 23 -2.51 0.19 -47.28
CA SER A 23 -2.53 -1.12 -47.96
C SER A 23 -1.65 -2.24 -47.40
N LEU A 24 -2.18 -2.98 -46.42
CA LEU A 24 -1.97 -4.42 -46.35
C LEU A 24 -3.33 -5.10 -46.54
N LEU A 25 -3.57 -5.58 -47.78
CA LEU A 25 -4.62 -6.55 -48.08
C LEU A 25 -4.27 -7.84 -47.36
N VAL A 26 -4.89 -8.07 -46.19
CA VAL A 26 -4.90 -9.37 -45.55
C VAL A 26 -5.91 -10.22 -46.34
N GLN A 27 -5.41 -11.23 -47.07
CA GLN A 27 -6.23 -12.32 -47.57
C GLN A 27 -6.78 -13.07 -46.35
N ALA A 28 -8.08 -12.95 -46.11
CA ALA A 28 -8.79 -13.82 -45.20
C ALA A 28 -8.74 -15.25 -45.74
N GLN A 29 -7.93 -16.09 -45.13
CA GLN A 29 -8.02 -17.53 -45.30
C GLN A 29 -9.22 -18.00 -44.47
N GLU A 30 -10.22 -18.60 -45.12
CA GLU A 30 -11.28 -19.34 -44.44
C GLU A 30 -10.62 -20.41 -43.55
N VAL A 31 -10.61 -20.18 -42.26
CA VAL A 31 -10.33 -21.22 -41.29
C VAL A 31 -11.60 -22.05 -41.17
N THR A 32 -11.56 -23.25 -41.71
CA THR A 32 -12.55 -24.29 -41.43
C THR A 32 -12.61 -24.46 -39.90
N GLU A 33 -13.76 -24.18 -39.29
CA GLU A 33 -14.05 -24.57 -37.89
C GLU A 33 -13.96 -26.11 -37.78
N GLU A 34 -12.77 -26.61 -37.46
CA GLU A 34 -12.70 -27.86 -36.72
C GLU A 34 -13.20 -27.54 -35.31
N THR A 35 -14.35 -28.07 -34.96
CA THR A 35 -14.81 -28.18 -33.59
C THR A 35 -13.78 -29.00 -32.83
N THR A 36 -12.75 -28.33 -32.31
CA THR A 36 -11.88 -28.88 -31.29
C THR A 36 -12.74 -28.94 -30.05
N GLU A 37 -13.17 -30.15 -29.66
CA GLU A 37 -13.58 -30.40 -28.27
C GLU A 37 -12.50 -29.76 -27.41
N ALA A 38 -12.90 -28.78 -26.57
CA ALA A 38 -12.04 -28.17 -25.60
C ALA A 38 -11.53 -29.31 -24.70
N LYS A 39 -10.34 -29.82 -24.99
CA LYS A 39 -9.58 -30.59 -24.02
C LYS A 39 -9.44 -29.64 -22.84
N ASP A 40 -10.07 -29.96 -21.72
CA ASP A 40 -9.72 -29.39 -20.42
C ASP A 40 -8.22 -29.59 -20.25
N LEU A 41 -7.45 -28.56 -20.55
CA LEU A 41 -6.01 -28.55 -20.30
C LEU A 41 -5.87 -28.62 -18.79
N GLU A 42 -5.38 -29.72 -18.30
CA GLU A 42 -5.16 -29.95 -16.87
C GLU A 42 -4.25 -28.86 -16.35
N ARG A 43 -4.78 -27.98 -15.45
CA ARG A 43 -4.02 -26.87 -14.87
C ARG A 43 -3.05 -27.44 -13.83
N ILE A 44 -1.78 -27.18 -14.02
CA ILE A 44 -0.69 -27.65 -13.14
C ILE A 44 -0.28 -26.49 -12.24
N ALA A 45 -0.22 -26.72 -10.92
CA ALA A 45 0.24 -25.78 -9.94
C ALA A 45 1.66 -26.12 -9.46
N VAL A 46 2.49 -25.10 -9.29
CA VAL A 46 3.83 -25.20 -8.71
C VAL A 46 3.77 -25.04 -7.19
N VAL A 47 2.81 -24.24 -6.67
CA VAL A 47 2.60 -24.09 -5.23
C VAL A 47 1.73 -25.22 -4.67
N GLY A 48 1.93 -25.55 -3.39
CA GLY A 48 1.14 -26.55 -2.68
C GLY A 48 1.90 -27.85 -2.35
N ALA A 49 2.88 -28.21 -3.16
CA ALA A 49 3.86 -29.26 -2.86
C ALA A 49 5.24 -28.80 -3.36
N ARG A 50 6.27 -28.94 -2.55
CA ARG A 50 7.65 -28.60 -2.97
C ARG A 50 8.31 -29.66 -3.85
N GLY A 51 7.61 -30.76 -4.09
CA GLY A 51 8.01 -31.79 -5.04
C GLY A 51 7.67 -31.45 -6.50
N ALA A 52 7.38 -32.46 -7.30
CA ALA A 52 6.97 -32.24 -8.69
C ALA A 52 5.62 -31.45 -8.76
N PRO A 53 5.47 -30.53 -9.74
CA PRO A 53 4.21 -29.85 -9.99
C PRO A 53 3.06 -30.85 -10.16
N ARG A 54 1.90 -30.55 -9.56
CA ARG A 54 0.73 -31.43 -9.59
C ARG A 54 -0.47 -30.74 -10.21
N SER A 55 -1.36 -31.53 -10.75
CA SER A 55 -2.67 -31.05 -11.18
C SER A 55 -3.44 -30.44 -10.00
N VAL A 56 -4.16 -29.35 -10.23
CA VAL A 56 -5.05 -28.71 -9.26
C VAL A 56 -6.04 -29.69 -8.66
N THR A 57 -6.51 -30.67 -9.45
CA THR A 57 -7.47 -31.69 -9.01
C THR A 57 -6.86 -32.71 -8.06
N SER A 58 -5.59 -33.06 -8.21
CA SER A 58 -4.84 -34.01 -7.39
C SER A 58 -3.99 -33.36 -6.30
N SER A 59 -4.03 -32.03 -6.15
CA SER A 59 -3.34 -31.30 -5.09
C SER A 59 -3.96 -31.61 -3.72
N PRO A 60 -3.16 -31.87 -2.66
CA PRO A 60 -3.67 -32.11 -1.31
C PRO A 60 -4.29 -30.87 -0.66
N VAL A 61 -4.10 -29.70 -1.26
CA VAL A 61 -4.60 -28.40 -0.81
C VAL A 61 -5.27 -27.66 -1.97
N PRO A 62 -6.25 -26.77 -1.71
CA PRO A 62 -6.92 -26.02 -2.77
C PRO A 62 -5.99 -24.96 -3.37
N VAL A 63 -5.76 -25.05 -4.68
CA VAL A 63 -4.98 -24.08 -5.47
C VAL A 63 -5.82 -23.63 -6.66
N ASP A 64 -5.89 -22.33 -6.88
CA ASP A 64 -6.42 -21.76 -8.13
C ASP A 64 -5.23 -21.37 -9.02
N VAL A 65 -5.31 -21.68 -10.30
CA VAL A 65 -4.31 -21.27 -11.31
C VAL A 65 -5.03 -20.41 -12.34
N LEU A 66 -4.59 -19.16 -12.43
CA LEU A 66 -5.06 -18.18 -13.41
C LEU A 66 -4.00 -18.06 -14.51
N THR A 67 -4.37 -18.34 -15.74
CA THR A 67 -3.47 -18.20 -16.90
C THR A 67 -3.35 -16.73 -17.33
N ALA A 68 -2.38 -16.40 -18.17
CA ALA A 68 -2.29 -15.08 -18.80
C ALA A 68 -3.59 -14.70 -19.53
N GLU A 69 -4.23 -15.68 -20.19
CA GLU A 69 -5.51 -15.49 -20.88
C GLU A 69 -6.64 -15.16 -19.91
N ASP A 70 -6.72 -15.84 -18.75
CA ASP A 70 -7.70 -15.53 -17.69
C ASP A 70 -7.50 -14.09 -17.18
N VAL A 71 -6.25 -13.66 -16.97
CA VAL A 71 -5.89 -12.32 -16.49
C VAL A 71 -6.22 -11.26 -17.53
N GLU A 72 -5.91 -11.52 -18.82
CA GLU A 72 -6.18 -10.61 -19.94
C GLU A 72 -7.67 -10.54 -20.31
N ALA A 73 -8.46 -11.54 -19.96
CA ALA A 73 -9.91 -11.57 -20.24
C ALA A 73 -10.72 -10.62 -19.35
N VAL A 74 -10.18 -10.17 -18.22
CA VAL A 74 -10.85 -9.19 -17.34
C VAL A 74 -10.56 -7.76 -17.83
N ALA A 75 -11.57 -6.92 -17.77
CA ALA A 75 -11.48 -5.52 -18.23
C ALA A 75 -10.76 -4.58 -17.24
N PHE A 76 -9.89 -5.13 -16.39
CA PHE A 76 -9.09 -4.37 -15.43
C PHE A 76 -7.60 -4.52 -15.75
N THR A 77 -6.88 -3.41 -15.65
CA THR A 77 -5.42 -3.37 -15.81
C THR A 77 -4.67 -3.41 -14.48
N ASP A 78 -5.32 -3.01 -13.40
CA ASP A 78 -4.78 -3.08 -12.03
C ASP A 78 -4.84 -4.53 -11.50
N MET A 79 -3.70 -5.09 -11.09
CA MET A 79 -3.58 -6.48 -10.62
C MET A 79 -4.48 -6.79 -9.43
N ASN A 80 -4.68 -5.84 -8.51
CA ASN A 80 -5.60 -6.04 -7.38
C ASN A 80 -7.04 -6.23 -7.85
N ASN A 81 -7.50 -5.45 -8.83
CA ASN A 81 -8.84 -5.56 -9.40
C ASN A 81 -9.02 -6.85 -10.19
N VAL A 82 -7.98 -7.29 -10.91
CA VAL A 82 -7.96 -8.61 -11.59
C VAL A 82 -8.14 -9.73 -10.56
N LEU A 83 -7.35 -9.75 -9.49
CA LEU A 83 -7.45 -10.77 -8.46
C LEU A 83 -8.79 -10.74 -7.71
N MET A 84 -9.33 -9.54 -7.40
CA MET A 84 -10.67 -9.43 -6.80
C MET A 84 -11.77 -10.03 -7.67
N THR A 85 -11.61 -9.94 -8.98
CA THR A 85 -12.58 -10.47 -9.94
C THR A 85 -12.49 -11.99 -10.09
N LEU A 86 -11.26 -12.53 -10.13
CA LEU A 86 -11.00 -13.94 -10.45
C LEU A 86 -10.86 -14.83 -9.21
N VAL A 87 -10.52 -14.27 -8.05
CA VAL A 87 -10.26 -15.01 -6.81
C VAL A 87 -11.24 -14.58 -5.73
N PRO A 88 -12.34 -15.34 -5.50
CA PRO A 88 -13.39 -14.94 -4.54
C PRO A 88 -12.92 -14.76 -3.09
N SER A 89 -11.79 -15.36 -2.73
CA SER A 89 -11.18 -15.22 -1.40
C SER A 89 -10.24 -14.02 -1.26
N TYR A 90 -9.98 -13.30 -2.35
CA TYR A 90 -9.14 -12.11 -2.38
C TYR A 90 -9.97 -10.86 -2.15
N SER A 91 -9.47 -9.94 -1.34
CA SER A 91 -10.12 -8.66 -1.07
C SER A 91 -9.10 -7.57 -0.86
N VAL A 92 -9.28 -6.45 -1.51
CA VAL A 92 -8.50 -5.23 -1.27
C VAL A 92 -9.38 -4.03 -1.59
N GLY A 93 -9.45 -3.08 -0.66
CA GLY A 93 -10.20 -1.83 -0.86
C GLY A 93 -9.31 -0.71 -1.38
N ARG A 94 -9.86 0.17 -2.21
CA ARG A 94 -9.33 1.51 -2.39
C ARG A 94 -10.01 2.43 -1.39
N GLN A 95 -9.20 3.08 -0.55
CA GLN A 95 -9.71 3.96 0.49
C GLN A 95 -9.26 5.39 0.18
N PRO A 96 -10.18 6.35 0.07
CA PRO A 96 -9.83 7.74 -0.20
C PRO A 96 -9.20 8.43 1.02
N ILE A 97 -9.48 7.91 2.20
CA ILE A 97 -8.99 8.43 3.49
C ILE A 97 -8.46 7.26 4.30
N SER A 98 -7.16 7.04 4.30
CA SER A 98 -6.52 5.95 5.04
C SER A 98 -5.01 6.11 5.09
N ASP A 99 -4.50 7.27 5.43
CA ASP A 99 -3.07 7.55 5.46
C ASP A 99 -2.37 6.94 4.21
N GLY A 100 -1.28 6.21 4.35
CA GLY A 100 -0.62 5.53 3.26
C GLY A 100 -1.42 4.41 2.56
N GLY A 101 -2.49 3.90 3.18
CA GLY A 101 -3.38 2.90 2.57
C GLY A 101 -4.13 3.36 1.33
N THR A 102 -4.10 4.67 1.05
CA THR A 102 -4.61 5.25 -0.19
C THR A 102 -3.80 4.81 -1.41
N PHE A 103 -2.48 4.66 -1.28
CA PHE A 103 -1.55 4.37 -2.37
C PHE A 103 -0.86 3.01 -2.27
N ILE A 104 -0.69 2.43 -1.08
CA ILE A 104 -0.16 1.07 -0.88
C ILE A 104 -1.30 0.12 -0.58
N ARG A 105 -1.44 -0.94 -1.39
CA ARG A 105 -2.58 -1.87 -1.33
C ARG A 105 -2.11 -3.32 -1.24
N PRO A 106 -1.70 -3.80 -0.05
CA PRO A 106 -1.29 -5.18 0.14
C PRO A 106 -2.47 -6.16 0.04
N ALA A 107 -2.15 -7.39 -0.35
CA ALA A 107 -3.13 -8.46 -0.52
C ALA A 107 -3.83 -8.86 0.78
N THR A 108 -5.14 -9.00 0.74
CA THR A 108 -5.93 -9.65 1.78
C THR A 108 -6.56 -10.92 1.24
N LEU A 109 -6.26 -12.05 1.85
CA LEU A 109 -6.77 -13.35 1.44
C LEU A 109 -7.59 -13.98 2.55
N ARG A 110 -8.78 -14.53 2.22
CA ARG A 110 -9.68 -15.20 3.16
C ARG A 110 -10.13 -14.33 4.34
N GLY A 111 -10.16 -12.99 4.15
CA GLY A 111 -10.55 -12.03 5.19
C GLY A 111 -9.51 -11.87 6.32
N MET A 112 -8.30 -12.42 6.17
CA MET A 112 -7.22 -12.25 7.15
C MET A 112 -6.43 -10.97 6.88
N PRO A 113 -5.76 -10.40 7.88
CA PRO A 113 -4.92 -9.21 7.70
C PRO A 113 -3.85 -9.37 6.63
N THR A 114 -3.43 -8.27 6.02
CA THR A 114 -2.56 -8.24 4.83
C THR A 114 -1.20 -8.92 5.04
N ASP A 115 -0.68 -8.90 6.24
CA ASP A 115 0.57 -9.50 6.65
C ASP A 115 0.50 -11.04 6.85
N LYS A 116 -0.65 -11.66 6.61
CA LYS A 116 -0.86 -13.12 6.72
C LYS A 116 -0.92 -13.80 5.34
N THR A 117 -0.70 -13.05 4.27
CA THR A 117 -0.66 -13.54 2.89
C THR A 117 0.76 -13.44 2.35
N LEU A 118 1.38 -14.57 2.03
CA LEU A 118 2.70 -14.59 1.40
C LEU A 118 2.56 -14.34 -0.10
N VAL A 119 3.33 -13.38 -0.59
CA VAL A 119 3.44 -13.10 -2.03
C VAL A 119 4.80 -13.55 -2.55
N LEU A 120 4.77 -14.29 -3.66
CA LEU A 120 5.94 -14.79 -4.36
C LEU A 120 5.94 -14.26 -5.80
N VAL A 121 7.14 -14.09 -6.36
CA VAL A 121 7.38 -13.87 -7.79
C VAL A 121 8.39 -14.94 -8.25
N ASN A 122 8.03 -15.73 -9.27
CA ASN A 122 8.80 -16.89 -9.70
C ASN A 122 9.22 -17.79 -8.51
N SER A 123 8.28 -18.02 -7.57
CA SER A 123 8.48 -18.83 -6.36
C SER A 123 9.49 -18.27 -5.34
N LYS A 124 9.96 -17.03 -5.51
CA LYS A 124 10.79 -16.32 -4.54
C LYS A 124 9.97 -15.25 -3.82
N ARG A 125 10.20 -15.09 -2.50
CA ARG A 125 9.46 -14.14 -1.66
C ARG A 125 9.57 -12.72 -2.21
N ARG A 126 8.45 -12.02 -2.29
CA ARG A 126 8.39 -10.57 -2.55
C ARG A 126 8.73 -9.80 -1.27
N HIS A 127 9.51 -8.72 -1.35
CA HIS A 127 9.73 -7.82 -0.22
C HIS A 127 8.44 -7.07 0.15
N ARG A 128 8.39 -6.57 1.36
CA ARG A 128 7.24 -5.81 1.87
C ARG A 128 7.32 -4.36 1.42
N ALA A 129 6.16 -3.70 1.37
CA ALA A 129 6.09 -2.24 1.27
C ALA A 129 6.53 -1.58 2.60
N ALA A 130 6.93 -0.32 2.52
CA ALA A 130 7.32 0.45 3.69
C ALA A 130 6.12 0.83 4.58
N LEU A 131 4.89 0.82 4.05
CA LEU A 131 3.71 1.16 4.83
C LEU A 131 3.40 0.11 5.89
N VAL A 132 3.38 0.54 7.15
CA VAL A 132 2.67 -0.14 8.24
C VAL A 132 1.30 0.52 8.36
N SER A 133 0.25 -0.22 8.01
CA SER A 133 -1.12 0.29 7.95
C SER A 133 -1.72 0.40 9.35
N ILE A 134 -1.61 1.55 9.99
CA ILE A 134 -2.11 1.81 11.34
C ILE A 134 -3.64 1.64 11.39
N GLY A 135 -4.36 2.21 10.43
CA GLY A 135 -5.81 2.02 10.27
C GLY A 135 -6.23 0.59 9.89
N GLY A 136 -5.27 -0.24 9.42
CA GLY A 136 -5.42 -1.63 9.02
C GLY A 136 -4.84 -2.63 10.03
N SER A 137 -4.96 -2.39 11.33
CA SER A 137 -4.49 -3.28 12.40
C SER A 137 -2.97 -3.38 12.52
N GLY A 138 -2.21 -2.36 12.13
CA GLY A 138 -0.75 -2.33 12.24
C GLY A 138 -0.05 -3.34 11.34
N THR A 139 -0.64 -3.71 10.20
CA THR A 139 -0.09 -4.75 9.30
C THR A 139 0.84 -4.16 8.26
N GLN A 140 1.83 -4.95 7.83
CA GLN A 140 2.78 -4.62 6.78
C GLN A 140 2.86 -5.78 5.77
N GLY A 141 2.52 -5.54 4.52
CA GLY A 141 2.52 -6.54 3.45
C GLY A 141 3.12 -6.03 2.15
N PRO A 142 3.40 -6.91 1.18
CA PRO A 142 3.88 -6.51 -0.15
C PRO A 142 2.83 -5.73 -0.94
N ASP A 143 3.22 -4.68 -1.65
CA ASP A 143 2.33 -4.00 -2.58
C ASP A 143 2.22 -4.75 -3.91
N ILE A 144 1.02 -5.26 -4.22
CA ILE A 144 0.75 -5.97 -5.46
C ILE A 144 0.53 -5.03 -6.64
N ALA A 145 0.16 -3.77 -6.39
CA ALA A 145 -0.04 -2.78 -7.45
C ALA A 145 1.25 -2.46 -8.24
N THR A 146 2.42 -2.83 -7.72
CA THR A 146 3.71 -2.70 -8.39
C THR A 146 3.95 -3.73 -9.51
N ILE A 147 3.09 -4.76 -9.64
CA ILE A 147 3.26 -5.87 -10.60
C ILE A 147 2.36 -5.65 -11.82
N PRO A 148 2.92 -5.32 -13.00
CA PRO A 148 2.12 -5.11 -14.20
C PRO A 148 1.54 -6.41 -14.75
N THR A 149 0.29 -6.38 -15.20
CA THR A 149 -0.39 -7.55 -15.78
C THR A 149 0.33 -8.13 -16.98
N ALA A 150 0.94 -7.28 -17.80
CA ALA A 150 1.71 -7.71 -19.00
C ALA A 150 2.94 -8.57 -18.68
N ALA A 151 3.47 -8.53 -17.45
CA ALA A 151 4.61 -9.35 -17.05
C ALA A 151 4.21 -10.79 -16.71
N ILE A 152 2.91 -11.07 -16.51
CA ILE A 152 2.42 -12.29 -15.90
C ILE A 152 2.17 -13.38 -16.95
N GLN A 153 2.72 -14.56 -16.69
CA GLN A 153 2.45 -15.83 -17.36
C GLN A 153 1.26 -16.55 -16.72
N SER A 154 1.25 -16.61 -15.38
CA SER A 154 0.17 -17.20 -14.59
C SER A 154 0.22 -16.68 -13.16
N VAL A 155 -0.91 -16.77 -12.47
CA VAL A 155 -1.00 -16.52 -11.02
C VAL A 155 -1.54 -17.77 -10.34
N GLU A 156 -0.83 -18.22 -9.32
CA GLU A 156 -1.23 -19.36 -8.50
C GLU A 156 -1.66 -18.85 -7.12
N VAL A 157 -2.86 -19.23 -6.67
CA VAL A 157 -3.40 -18.83 -5.37
C VAL A 157 -3.65 -20.07 -4.53
N LEU A 158 -2.76 -20.30 -3.58
CA LEU A 158 -2.90 -21.35 -2.59
C LEU A 158 -3.76 -20.86 -1.44
N ARG A 159 -4.96 -21.43 -1.27
CA ARG A 159 -5.94 -21.05 -0.24
C ARG A 159 -5.85 -21.92 1.02
N ASP A 160 -4.63 -22.13 1.50
CA ASP A 160 -4.35 -22.92 2.70
C ASP A 160 -3.12 -22.37 3.43
N GLY A 161 -3.04 -22.61 4.75
CA GLY A 161 -1.83 -22.30 5.49
C GLY A 161 -0.64 -23.12 5.00
N ALA A 162 0.47 -22.46 4.73
CA ALA A 162 1.66 -23.07 4.15
C ALA A 162 2.97 -22.57 4.78
N ALA A 163 2.91 -22.09 6.03
CA ALA A 163 4.08 -21.54 6.73
C ALA A 163 5.21 -22.56 6.88
N ALA A 164 4.93 -23.84 7.09
CA ALA A 164 5.94 -24.89 7.17
C ALA A 164 6.68 -25.10 5.84
N GLN A 165 6.04 -24.79 4.71
CA GLN A 165 6.60 -24.98 3.37
C GLN A 165 7.32 -23.72 2.87
N TYR A 166 6.71 -22.54 3.03
CA TYR A 166 7.14 -21.28 2.41
C TYR A 166 7.66 -20.23 3.39
N GLY A 167 7.50 -20.47 4.72
CA GLY A 167 7.93 -19.59 5.79
C GLY A 167 6.80 -18.76 6.39
N SER A 168 7.15 -17.95 7.37
CA SER A 168 6.24 -16.99 8.01
C SER A 168 5.49 -16.16 6.95
N ASP A 169 4.35 -15.60 7.28
CA ASP A 169 3.39 -14.88 6.41
C ASP A 169 2.42 -15.79 5.64
N ALA A 170 2.76 -17.04 5.32
CA ALA A 170 1.88 -17.97 4.62
C ALA A 170 0.81 -18.59 5.55
N ILE A 171 0.06 -17.76 6.28
CA ILE A 171 -1.01 -18.18 7.21
C ILE A 171 -2.36 -18.22 6.49
N ALA A 172 -2.73 -17.14 5.80
CA ALA A 172 -3.95 -17.08 4.99
C ALA A 172 -3.82 -17.88 3.70
N GLY A 173 -2.62 -17.89 3.13
CA GLY A 173 -2.30 -18.55 1.89
C GLY A 173 -1.07 -17.96 1.21
N VAL A 174 -0.88 -18.36 -0.05
CA VAL A 174 0.24 -17.92 -0.89
C VAL A 174 -0.32 -17.45 -2.24
N ILE A 175 0.19 -16.32 -2.73
CA ILE A 175 -0.05 -15.85 -4.10
C ILE A 175 1.30 -15.86 -4.81
N ASN A 176 1.43 -16.63 -5.88
CA ASN A 176 2.67 -16.76 -6.66
C ASN A 176 2.45 -16.26 -8.08
N PHE A 177 3.16 -15.21 -8.44
CA PHE A 177 3.18 -14.64 -9.77
C PHE A 177 4.31 -15.27 -10.59
N GLN A 178 3.96 -16.00 -11.64
CA GLN A 178 4.92 -16.52 -12.61
C GLN A 178 5.10 -15.49 -13.73
N LEU A 179 6.34 -15.10 -13.99
CA LEU A 179 6.67 -14.11 -15.02
C LEU A 179 6.78 -14.76 -16.39
N LYS A 180 6.42 -13.99 -17.45
CA LYS A 180 6.63 -14.40 -18.84
C LYS A 180 8.10 -14.69 -19.11
N ASN A 181 8.35 -15.74 -19.88
CA ASN A 181 9.68 -16.22 -20.25
C ASN A 181 9.84 -16.40 -21.77
N ASN A 182 9.08 -15.63 -22.54
CA ASN A 182 9.06 -15.70 -23.99
C ASN A 182 10.40 -15.30 -24.60
N THR A 183 10.86 -16.06 -25.60
CA THR A 183 12.09 -15.82 -26.35
C THR A 183 11.87 -14.92 -27.58
N GLU A 184 10.61 -14.76 -28.00
CA GLU A 184 10.21 -13.94 -29.14
C GLU A 184 8.79 -13.41 -28.95
N GLY A 185 8.32 -12.61 -29.91
CA GLY A 185 6.99 -12.05 -29.85
C GLY A 185 6.87 -10.95 -28.79
N GLY A 186 5.65 -10.66 -28.42
CA GLY A 186 5.31 -9.65 -27.42
C GLY A 186 3.87 -9.16 -27.60
N SER A 187 3.43 -8.37 -26.65
CA SER A 187 2.11 -7.73 -26.64
C SER A 187 2.25 -6.22 -26.40
N PHE A 188 1.26 -5.48 -26.87
CA PHE A 188 1.09 -4.06 -26.56
C PHE A 188 -0.40 -3.80 -26.43
N THR A 189 -0.80 -3.20 -25.32
CA THR A 189 -2.18 -2.86 -25.02
C THR A 189 -2.27 -1.41 -24.59
N ALA A 190 -3.32 -0.73 -25.00
CA ALA A 190 -3.67 0.61 -24.54
C ALA A 190 -5.16 0.62 -24.19
N ASP A 191 -5.46 0.87 -22.94
CA ASP A 191 -6.79 0.86 -22.37
C ASP A 191 -7.17 2.26 -21.95
N TYR A 192 -8.42 2.63 -22.19
CA TYR A 192 -9.04 3.84 -21.70
C TYR A 192 -10.41 3.48 -21.14
N GLY A 193 -10.69 3.97 -19.95
CA GLY A 193 -11.98 3.81 -19.27
C GLY A 193 -12.41 5.09 -18.56
N SER A 194 -13.71 5.20 -18.33
CA SER A 194 -14.31 6.26 -17.54
C SER A 194 -15.59 5.74 -16.88
N TYR A 195 -15.94 6.27 -15.73
CA TYR A 195 -17.22 5.91 -15.10
C TYR A 195 -18.40 6.64 -15.74
N TYR A 196 -19.59 6.04 -15.64
CA TYR A 196 -20.82 6.61 -16.22
C TYR A 196 -21.22 7.96 -15.59
N GLU A 197 -20.70 8.27 -14.41
CA GLU A 197 -20.87 9.53 -13.70
C GLU A 197 -20.05 10.67 -14.33
N GLY A 198 -19.14 10.35 -15.25
CA GLY A 198 -18.31 11.31 -15.97
C GLY A 198 -17.05 11.73 -15.22
N ASP A 199 -16.57 10.89 -14.32
CA ASP A 199 -15.34 11.04 -13.55
C ASP A 199 -14.48 9.77 -13.61
N GLY A 200 -13.29 9.81 -13.02
CA GLY A 200 -12.41 8.65 -12.89
C GLY A 200 -11.88 8.16 -14.23
N ASP A 201 -11.52 9.09 -15.10
CA ASP A 201 -10.85 8.78 -16.36
C ASP A 201 -9.57 7.99 -16.06
N GLN A 202 -9.40 6.87 -16.74
CA GLN A 202 -8.25 6.00 -16.58
C GLN A 202 -7.61 5.69 -17.93
N ILE A 203 -6.30 5.81 -18.00
CA ILE A 203 -5.51 5.37 -19.15
C ILE A 203 -4.41 4.41 -18.67
N THR A 204 -4.27 3.28 -19.33
CA THR A 204 -3.18 2.35 -19.09
C THR A 204 -2.55 1.94 -20.42
N VAL A 205 -1.24 2.02 -20.48
CA VAL A 205 -0.46 1.55 -21.62
C VAL A 205 0.53 0.52 -21.11
N THR A 206 0.45 -0.69 -21.64
CA THR A 206 1.29 -1.78 -21.19
C THR A 206 1.85 -2.56 -22.38
N GLY A 207 3.02 -3.16 -22.17
CA GLY A 207 3.64 -3.98 -23.21
C GLY A 207 4.62 -4.99 -22.63
N ASN A 208 4.79 -6.08 -23.38
CA ASN A 208 5.79 -7.12 -23.13
C ASN A 208 6.55 -7.40 -24.40
N LYS A 209 7.84 -7.73 -24.30
CA LYS A 209 8.68 -8.19 -25.40
C LYS A 209 9.67 -9.24 -24.94
N GLY A 210 9.68 -10.37 -25.65
CA GLY A 210 10.65 -11.44 -25.49
C GLY A 210 11.80 -11.34 -26.48
N PHE A 211 12.98 -11.79 -26.02
CA PHE A 211 14.21 -11.89 -26.80
C PHE A 211 14.88 -13.23 -26.51
N ALA A 212 15.36 -13.92 -27.53
CA ALA A 212 16.23 -15.07 -27.35
C ALA A 212 17.65 -14.61 -26.96
N LEU A 213 18.24 -15.25 -25.98
CA LEU A 213 19.66 -15.12 -25.62
C LEU A 213 20.43 -16.35 -26.17
N GLY A 214 20.83 -16.28 -27.44
CA GLY A 214 21.34 -17.44 -28.15
C GLY A 214 20.26 -18.51 -28.33
N ASP A 215 20.70 -19.78 -28.33
CA ASP A 215 19.79 -20.94 -28.47
C ASP A 215 19.30 -21.46 -27.10
N ASP A 216 19.97 -21.06 -26.01
CA ASP A 216 19.83 -21.65 -24.67
C ASP A 216 19.24 -20.66 -23.62
N GLY A 217 18.82 -19.46 -24.02
CA GLY A 217 18.36 -18.48 -23.07
C GLY A 217 17.23 -17.57 -23.56
N PHE A 218 16.63 -16.87 -22.62
CA PHE A 218 15.58 -15.88 -22.86
C PHE A 218 15.81 -14.62 -22.02
N PHE A 219 15.29 -13.51 -22.53
CA PHE A 219 15.11 -12.26 -21.81
C PHE A 219 13.72 -11.69 -22.16
N SER A 220 12.86 -11.58 -21.19
CA SER A 220 11.52 -10.99 -21.32
C SER A 220 11.46 -9.70 -20.51
N ILE A 221 10.97 -8.62 -21.12
CA ILE A 221 10.78 -7.32 -20.48
C ILE A 221 9.34 -6.87 -20.64
N SER A 222 8.79 -6.33 -19.57
CA SER A 222 7.44 -5.75 -19.53
C SER A 222 7.51 -4.34 -18.97
N ALA A 223 6.69 -3.45 -19.52
CA ALA A 223 6.56 -2.09 -19.02
C ALA A 223 5.09 -1.67 -19.02
N GLU A 224 4.73 -0.83 -18.03
CA GLU A 224 3.39 -0.28 -17.87
C GLU A 224 3.48 1.18 -17.44
N TYR A 225 2.60 2.00 -18.01
CA TYR A 225 2.26 3.32 -17.51
C TYR A 225 0.76 3.35 -17.24
N SER A 226 0.36 3.83 -16.08
CA SER A 226 -1.05 4.03 -15.72
C SER A 226 -1.26 5.41 -15.13
N ASP A 227 -2.42 6.00 -15.42
CA ASP A 227 -2.90 7.26 -14.86
C ASP A 227 -4.40 7.11 -14.62
N SER A 228 -4.86 7.39 -13.43
CA SER A 228 -6.26 7.21 -13.01
C SER A 228 -6.70 8.43 -12.22
N GLU A 229 -7.67 9.16 -12.74
CA GLU A 229 -8.26 10.29 -12.05
C GLU A 229 -9.16 9.85 -10.89
N ALA A 230 -9.31 10.73 -9.91
CA ALA A 230 -10.18 10.49 -8.75
C ALA A 230 -11.65 10.35 -9.16
N THR A 231 -12.41 9.62 -8.34
CA THR A 231 -13.86 9.57 -8.45
C THR A 231 -14.51 10.25 -7.25
N PHE A 232 -15.68 10.83 -7.47
CA PHE A 232 -16.43 11.57 -6.46
C PHE A 232 -17.78 10.90 -6.23
N ARG A 233 -17.97 10.37 -5.02
CA ARG A 233 -19.18 9.59 -4.65
C ARG A 233 -19.89 10.17 -3.43
N GLY A 234 -19.45 11.35 -2.97
CA GLY A 234 -20.08 12.11 -1.89
C GLY A 234 -20.98 13.21 -2.42
N GLU A 235 -21.88 13.69 -1.57
CA GLU A 235 -22.62 14.90 -1.76
C GLU A 235 -21.92 16.07 -1.07
N GLN A 236 -22.22 17.31 -1.51
CA GLN A 236 -21.68 18.50 -0.88
C GLN A 236 -22.11 18.58 0.58
N TYR A 237 -21.15 18.80 1.47
CA TYR A 237 -21.41 19.04 2.88
C TYR A 237 -22.16 20.35 3.06
N CYS A 238 -23.32 20.32 3.70
CA CYS A 238 -24.24 21.46 3.80
C CYS A 238 -24.32 22.10 5.20
N GLU A 239 -23.71 21.52 6.21
CA GLU A 239 -23.76 22.07 7.58
C GLU A 239 -22.36 22.48 8.08
N PRO A 240 -22.32 23.54 8.87
CA PRO A 240 -23.27 24.64 9.03
C PRO A 240 -23.08 25.77 8.01
N TRP A 241 -22.13 25.64 7.08
CA TRP A 241 -21.53 26.73 6.31
C TRP A 241 -21.93 26.76 4.85
N PHE A 242 -22.27 25.63 4.29
CA PHE A 242 -22.82 25.52 2.93
C PHE A 242 -24.33 25.30 3.00
N CYS A 243 -25.03 25.76 2.01
CA CYS A 243 -26.48 25.59 1.89
C CYS A 243 -27.33 26.33 2.97
N VAL A 244 -26.76 27.32 3.65
CA VAL A 244 -27.52 28.16 4.60
C VAL A 244 -28.10 29.41 3.92
N ASP A 245 -29.38 29.71 4.16
CA ASP A 245 -30.13 30.75 3.45
C ASP A 245 -29.63 32.17 3.72
N ASP A 246 -28.91 32.41 4.82
CA ASP A 246 -28.43 33.72 5.22
C ASP A 246 -27.05 34.07 4.66
N GLN A 247 -26.41 33.14 3.94
CA GLN A 247 -25.13 33.36 3.30
C GLN A 247 -25.28 33.94 1.90
N SER A 248 -24.37 34.83 1.51
CA SER A 248 -24.36 35.31 0.15
C SER A 248 -23.90 34.24 -0.84
N ASP A 249 -24.46 34.21 -2.03
CA ASP A 249 -24.08 33.30 -3.10
C ASP A 249 -22.56 33.39 -3.39
N GLN A 250 -21.97 34.59 -3.29
CA GLN A 250 -20.55 34.82 -3.48
C GLN A 250 -19.72 34.12 -2.39
N TYR A 251 -20.10 34.21 -1.11
CA TYR A 251 -19.40 33.55 -0.02
C TYR A 251 -19.43 32.03 -0.19
N ILE A 252 -20.58 31.44 -0.52
CA ILE A 252 -20.71 30.00 -0.75
C ILE A 252 -19.84 29.56 -1.92
N ALA A 253 -19.82 30.30 -3.02
CA ALA A 253 -19.01 29.98 -4.19
C ALA A 253 -17.50 30.05 -3.89
N ASP A 254 -17.06 31.10 -3.21
CA ASP A 254 -15.65 31.28 -2.85
C ASP A 254 -15.17 30.24 -1.84
N ALA A 255 -15.96 29.96 -0.82
CA ALA A 255 -15.65 28.93 0.18
C ALA A 255 -15.59 27.53 -0.44
N THR A 256 -16.53 27.20 -1.32
CA THR A 256 -16.54 25.93 -2.05
C THR A 256 -15.33 25.81 -2.97
N ALA A 257 -15.01 26.86 -3.70
CA ALA A 257 -13.83 26.89 -4.59
C ALA A 257 -12.52 26.67 -3.81
N MET A 258 -12.38 27.30 -2.63
CA MET A 258 -11.20 27.11 -1.77
C MET A 258 -11.12 25.69 -1.20
N ALA A 259 -12.21 25.17 -0.67
CA ALA A 259 -12.25 23.84 -0.07
C ALA A 259 -12.02 22.71 -1.09
N ASN A 260 -12.46 22.92 -2.34
CA ASN A 260 -12.36 21.94 -3.42
C ASN A 260 -11.16 22.17 -4.35
N SER A 261 -10.39 23.26 -4.14
CA SER A 261 -9.36 23.71 -5.09
C SER A 261 -8.32 22.63 -5.42
N VAL A 262 -8.24 21.61 -4.62
CA VAL A 262 -7.17 20.65 -4.64
C VAL A 262 -7.45 19.45 -5.52
N HIS A 263 -8.69 18.95 -5.55
CA HIS A 263 -9.06 17.78 -6.37
C HIS A 263 -9.80 18.15 -7.66
N GLY A 264 -10.10 19.43 -7.88
CA GLY A 264 -11.04 19.82 -8.93
C GLY A 264 -12.45 19.26 -8.71
N SER A 265 -12.74 18.85 -7.47
CA SER A 265 -14.01 18.28 -7.05
C SER A 265 -15.05 19.37 -6.82
N ASP A 266 -16.31 19.05 -7.10
CA ASP A 266 -17.47 19.90 -6.76
C ASP A 266 -17.92 19.75 -5.29
N VAL A 267 -17.21 18.90 -4.50
CA VAL A 267 -17.52 18.64 -3.09
C VAL A 267 -16.30 18.82 -2.19
N VAL A 268 -16.50 19.34 -0.98
CA VAL A 268 -15.41 19.59 -0.01
C VAL A 268 -14.84 18.31 0.57
N GLN A 269 -15.63 17.24 0.65
CA GLN A 269 -15.21 15.92 1.11
C GLN A 269 -15.40 14.90 -0.01
N PRO A 270 -14.37 14.62 -0.82
CA PRO A 270 -14.47 13.61 -1.86
C PRO A 270 -14.47 12.21 -1.25
N TRP A 271 -15.49 11.43 -1.55
CA TRP A 271 -15.59 10.01 -1.26
C TRP A 271 -15.51 9.25 -2.57
N GLY A 272 -14.46 8.49 -2.78
CA GLY A 272 -14.25 7.74 -4.01
C GLY A 272 -12.84 7.20 -4.13
N GLN A 273 -12.40 6.92 -5.34
CA GLN A 273 -11.03 6.51 -5.58
C GLN A 273 -10.12 7.75 -5.63
N PRO A 274 -8.88 7.68 -5.12
CA PRO A 274 -7.92 8.77 -5.24
C PRO A 274 -7.36 8.87 -6.66
N ASN A 275 -6.72 10.00 -6.99
CA ASN A 275 -5.83 10.04 -8.14
C ASN A 275 -4.64 9.11 -7.92
N THR A 276 -4.26 8.36 -8.94
CA THR A 276 -3.04 7.55 -8.90
C THR A 276 -2.38 7.53 -10.26
N SER A 277 -1.06 7.64 -10.28
CA SER A 277 -0.28 7.44 -11.50
C SER A 277 0.93 6.57 -11.23
N GLY A 278 1.49 5.94 -12.26
CA GLY A 278 2.71 5.15 -12.06
C GLY A 278 3.30 4.57 -13.32
N THR A 279 4.60 4.30 -13.23
CA THR A 279 5.37 3.58 -14.24
C THR A 279 5.98 2.34 -13.61
N ARG A 280 5.89 1.20 -14.28
CA ARG A 280 6.39 -0.09 -13.80
C ARG A 280 7.16 -0.78 -14.89
N VAL A 281 8.31 -1.36 -14.54
CA VAL A 281 9.12 -2.17 -15.45
C VAL A 281 9.47 -3.47 -14.74
N PHE A 282 9.29 -4.60 -15.42
CA PHE A 282 9.70 -5.92 -14.96
C PHE A 282 10.55 -6.58 -16.03
N PHE A 283 11.55 -7.35 -15.60
CA PHE A 283 12.28 -8.24 -16.50
C PHE A 283 12.37 -9.65 -15.90
N ASN A 284 12.50 -10.63 -16.77
CA ASN A 284 12.75 -12.04 -16.44
C ASN A 284 13.74 -12.61 -17.47
N ALA A 285 14.79 -13.26 -16.99
CA ALA A 285 15.86 -13.82 -17.82
C ALA A 285 16.29 -15.18 -17.32
N GLY A 286 16.62 -16.07 -18.23
CA GLY A 286 17.18 -17.37 -17.94
C GLY A 286 18.17 -17.77 -19.02
N TYR A 287 19.22 -18.51 -18.63
CA TYR A 287 20.25 -19.02 -19.53
C TYR A 287 20.74 -20.39 -19.10
N ALA A 288 20.50 -21.42 -19.89
CA ALA A 288 21.00 -22.76 -19.65
C ALA A 288 22.49 -22.83 -20.01
N LEU A 289 23.34 -23.04 -19.00
CA LEU A 289 24.77 -23.29 -19.20
C LEU A 289 25.05 -24.72 -19.65
N SER A 290 24.16 -25.63 -19.29
CA SER A 290 24.12 -27.02 -19.70
C SER A 290 22.71 -27.58 -19.55
N SER A 291 22.49 -28.85 -19.93
CA SER A 291 21.21 -29.53 -19.68
C SER A 291 20.88 -29.70 -18.19
N GLU A 292 21.84 -29.50 -17.29
CA GLU A 292 21.73 -29.72 -15.85
C GLU A 292 21.94 -28.45 -15.03
N LEU A 293 22.21 -27.29 -15.67
CA LEU A 293 22.56 -26.04 -14.96
C LEU A 293 22.01 -24.82 -15.69
N GLU A 294 21.18 -24.03 -15.02
CA GLU A 294 20.58 -22.79 -15.52
C GLU A 294 20.89 -21.63 -14.57
N LEU A 295 21.28 -20.50 -15.14
CA LEU A 295 21.30 -19.20 -14.47
C LEU A 295 19.98 -18.48 -14.73
N TYR A 296 19.47 -17.79 -13.72
CA TYR A 296 18.29 -16.95 -13.87
C TYR A 296 18.43 -15.63 -13.13
N ALA A 297 17.72 -14.62 -13.62
CA ALA A 297 17.58 -13.35 -12.95
C ALA A 297 16.23 -12.71 -13.31
N PHE A 298 15.61 -12.05 -12.34
CA PHE A 298 14.44 -11.23 -12.57
C PHE A 298 14.41 -10.06 -11.59
N GLY A 299 13.63 -9.05 -11.93
CA GLY A 299 13.53 -7.87 -11.09
C GLY A 299 12.52 -6.87 -11.61
N ASN A 300 12.32 -5.82 -10.82
CA ASN A 300 11.44 -4.72 -11.15
C ASN A 300 12.00 -3.38 -10.71
N TYR A 301 11.45 -2.34 -11.32
CA TYR A 301 11.50 -0.97 -10.87
C TYR A 301 10.14 -0.33 -11.10
N SER A 302 9.60 0.35 -10.11
CA SER A 302 8.37 1.12 -10.23
C SER A 302 8.43 2.43 -9.46
N GLU A 303 7.84 3.45 -10.06
CA GLU A 303 7.52 4.72 -9.42
C GLU A 303 6.02 4.94 -9.54
N SER A 304 5.38 5.32 -8.45
CA SER A 304 3.96 5.66 -8.44
C SER A 304 3.67 6.80 -7.47
N GLU A 305 2.66 7.58 -7.80
CA GLU A 305 2.14 8.66 -6.97
C GLU A 305 0.68 8.37 -6.65
N GLY A 306 0.29 8.58 -5.40
CA GLY A 306 -1.09 8.55 -4.95
C GLY A 306 -1.45 9.86 -4.26
N ASP A 307 -2.71 10.26 -4.39
CA ASP A 307 -3.25 11.53 -3.90
C ASP A 307 -4.55 11.26 -3.13
N GLY A 308 -4.43 11.15 -1.81
CA GLY A 308 -5.54 10.99 -0.88
C GLY A 308 -5.93 12.29 -0.18
N SER A 309 -6.90 12.20 0.71
CA SER A 309 -7.32 13.32 1.55
C SER A 309 -7.60 12.87 2.98
N PHE A 310 -7.69 13.84 3.89
CA PHE A 310 -8.26 13.64 5.21
C PHE A 310 -9.69 14.18 5.26
N TYR A 311 -10.32 14.12 6.44
CA TYR A 311 -11.65 14.68 6.63
C TYR A 311 -11.65 16.21 6.50
N TYR A 312 -12.73 16.76 5.99
CA TYR A 312 -12.93 18.20 5.88
C TYR A 312 -12.96 18.88 7.27
N ARG A 313 -12.20 19.96 7.38
CA ARG A 313 -12.18 20.86 8.53
C ARG A 313 -13.11 22.02 8.24
N TYR A 314 -14.35 21.89 8.70
CA TYR A 314 -15.37 22.94 8.54
C TYR A 314 -15.15 24.10 9.52
N PRO A 315 -15.59 25.32 9.20
CA PRO A 315 -15.60 26.42 10.16
C PRO A 315 -16.37 26.02 11.43
N GLY A 316 -15.74 26.13 12.60
CA GLY A 316 -16.25 25.57 13.88
C GLY A 316 -15.72 24.17 14.20
N ASN A 317 -14.88 23.56 13.35
CA ASN A 317 -14.07 22.42 13.73
C ASN A 317 -13.00 22.87 14.72
N GLY A 318 -12.68 22.07 15.74
CA GLY A 318 -11.68 22.39 16.77
C GLY A 318 -10.23 22.61 16.29
N THR A 319 -9.99 22.53 14.97
CA THR A 319 -8.74 22.95 14.32
C THR A 319 -8.82 24.42 13.90
N ILE A 320 -10.04 24.97 13.75
CA ILE A 320 -10.32 26.30 13.24
C ILE A 320 -10.82 27.15 14.41
N GLU A 321 -9.88 27.62 15.21
CA GLU A 321 -10.13 28.38 16.43
C GLU A 321 -9.53 29.78 16.30
N ASP A 322 -10.17 30.75 16.96
CA ASP A 322 -9.60 32.07 17.15
C ASP A 322 -8.41 32.00 18.13
N ILE A 323 -7.28 32.54 17.75
CA ILE A 323 -6.09 32.70 18.61
C ILE A 323 -5.70 34.16 18.69
N ARG A 324 -5.05 34.56 19.80
CA ARG A 324 -4.59 35.93 19.99
C ARG A 324 -3.12 36.06 19.67
N LEU A 325 -2.80 36.87 18.65
CA LEU A 325 -1.44 37.13 18.21
C LEU A 325 -0.65 38.00 19.20
N GLU A 326 0.68 38.08 19.03
CA GLU A 326 1.60 38.87 19.85
C GLU A 326 1.24 40.37 19.90
N ASP A 327 0.65 40.91 18.82
CA ASP A 327 0.20 42.31 18.77
C ASP A 327 -1.16 42.54 19.43
N GLY A 328 -1.78 41.49 19.99
CA GLY A 328 -3.09 41.50 20.61
C GLY A 328 -4.28 41.43 19.66
N SER A 329 -4.06 41.28 18.35
CA SER A 329 -5.12 41.01 17.37
C SER A 329 -5.59 39.54 17.46
N ILE A 330 -6.77 39.27 16.91
CA ILE A 330 -7.28 37.91 16.75
C ILE A 330 -6.97 37.45 15.32
N TRP A 331 -6.56 36.21 15.18
CA TRP A 331 -6.40 35.52 13.91
C TRP A 331 -7.16 34.19 13.93
N ASN A 332 -7.67 33.79 12.76
CA ASN A 332 -8.39 32.53 12.58
C ASN A 332 -7.90 31.86 11.29
N PRO A 333 -7.72 30.52 11.26
CA PRO A 333 -7.35 29.79 10.04
C PRO A 333 -8.23 30.06 8.81
N LEU A 334 -9.45 30.54 9.00
CA LEU A 334 -10.34 30.97 7.89
C LEU A 334 -9.78 32.16 7.09
N GLU A 335 -8.77 32.86 7.60
CA GLU A 335 -8.04 33.87 6.79
C GLU A 335 -7.23 33.21 5.68
N PHE A 336 -6.68 32.02 5.92
CA PHE A 336 -5.99 31.23 4.89
C PHE A 336 -6.97 30.40 4.06
N PHE A 337 -8.00 29.86 4.68
CA PHE A 337 -8.95 28.93 4.09
C PHE A 337 -10.40 29.39 4.34
N PRO A 338 -10.91 30.40 3.62
CA PRO A 338 -12.29 30.80 3.74
C PRO A 338 -13.24 29.65 3.49
N GLY A 339 -14.07 29.28 4.46
CA GLY A 339 -14.95 28.11 4.38
C GLY A 339 -14.33 26.80 4.88
N GLY A 340 -13.13 26.82 5.44
CA GLY A 340 -12.43 25.63 5.93
C GLY A 340 -11.54 24.96 4.87
N PHE A 341 -11.01 23.78 5.21
CA PHE A 341 -10.07 23.07 4.34
C PHE A 341 -10.16 21.54 4.47
N THR A 342 -9.78 20.86 3.40
CA THR A 342 -9.59 19.41 3.38
C THR A 342 -8.12 19.12 3.16
N PRO A 343 -7.38 18.63 4.19
CA PRO A 343 -5.97 18.28 4.02
C PRO A 343 -5.79 17.22 2.94
N ARG A 344 -4.76 17.38 2.10
CA ARG A 344 -4.37 16.44 1.06
C ARG A 344 -3.10 15.71 1.41
N PHE A 345 -3.08 14.43 1.11
CA PHE A 345 -1.98 13.55 1.46
C PHE A 345 -1.48 12.82 0.23
N PHE A 346 -0.27 13.13 -0.17
CA PHE A 346 0.42 12.53 -1.31
C PHE A 346 1.45 11.52 -0.83
N GLY A 347 1.57 10.44 -1.55
CA GLY A 347 2.65 9.48 -1.37
C GLY A 347 3.31 9.19 -2.71
N ASP A 348 4.59 9.55 -2.80
CA ASP A 348 5.48 9.13 -3.88
C ASP A 348 6.11 7.81 -3.46
N VAL A 349 5.83 6.74 -4.20
CA VAL A 349 6.31 5.38 -3.89
C VAL A 349 7.32 4.94 -4.91
N THR A 350 8.53 4.60 -4.46
CA THR A 350 9.57 3.94 -5.25
C THR A 350 9.74 2.52 -4.78
N ASP A 351 9.66 1.55 -5.69
CA ASP A 351 9.79 0.12 -5.39
C ASP A 351 10.70 -0.57 -6.40
N TYR A 352 11.70 -1.27 -5.91
CA TYR A 352 12.56 -2.07 -6.78
C TYR A 352 13.06 -3.34 -6.12
N ALA A 353 13.24 -4.39 -6.92
CA ALA A 353 13.80 -5.65 -6.48
C ALA A 353 14.63 -6.29 -7.56
N PHE A 354 15.61 -7.06 -7.11
CA PHE A 354 16.43 -7.91 -7.96
C PHE A 354 16.57 -9.29 -7.31
N VAL A 355 16.39 -10.33 -8.12
CA VAL A 355 16.64 -11.73 -7.73
C VAL A 355 17.58 -12.33 -8.77
N GLY A 356 18.62 -13.01 -8.31
CA GLY A 356 19.51 -13.78 -9.15
C GLY A 356 19.82 -15.13 -8.53
N GLY A 357 19.92 -16.16 -9.35
CA GLY A 357 20.15 -17.50 -8.84
C GLY A 357 20.67 -18.49 -9.88
N VAL A 358 20.99 -19.64 -9.35
CA VAL A 358 21.40 -20.81 -10.13
C VAL A 358 20.54 -21.99 -9.71
N LYS A 359 19.93 -22.67 -10.66
CA LYS A 359 19.20 -23.91 -10.44
C LYS A 359 19.73 -25.01 -11.34
N GLY A 360 19.64 -26.22 -10.86
CA GLY A 360 20.15 -27.36 -11.61
C GLY A 360 19.81 -28.70 -11.01
N MET A 361 20.35 -29.74 -11.64
CA MET A 361 20.15 -31.13 -11.25
C MET A 361 21.51 -31.87 -11.24
N SER A 362 21.68 -32.76 -10.27
CA SER A 362 22.82 -33.63 -10.18
C SER A 362 22.36 -35.03 -9.72
N GLY A 363 22.16 -35.94 -10.68
CA GLY A 363 21.50 -37.22 -10.41
C GLY A 363 20.07 -36.99 -9.96
N ASP A 364 19.68 -37.54 -8.81
CA ASP A 364 18.35 -37.42 -8.23
C ASP A 364 18.18 -36.14 -7.37
N LEU A 365 19.21 -35.30 -7.25
CA LEU A 365 19.18 -34.05 -6.49
C LEU A 365 18.94 -32.86 -7.42
N THR A 366 17.85 -32.13 -7.22
CA THR A 366 17.61 -30.80 -7.80
C THR A 366 17.98 -29.74 -6.77
N TYR A 367 18.55 -28.63 -7.20
CA TYR A 367 18.91 -27.51 -6.34
C TYR A 367 18.56 -26.17 -6.98
N ASP A 368 18.27 -25.17 -6.12
CA ASP A 368 18.04 -23.77 -6.47
C ASP A 368 18.66 -22.88 -5.38
N ILE A 369 19.70 -22.14 -5.74
CA ILE A 369 20.40 -21.22 -4.83
C ILE A 369 20.25 -19.81 -5.38
N SER A 370 19.74 -18.92 -4.55
CA SER A 370 19.41 -17.54 -4.98
C SER A 370 19.74 -16.49 -3.93
N GLY A 371 19.99 -15.27 -4.43
CA GLY A 371 20.03 -14.06 -3.66
C GLY A 371 18.93 -13.10 -4.13
N ARG A 372 18.34 -12.39 -3.19
CA ARG A 372 17.31 -11.37 -3.41
C ARG A 372 17.65 -10.09 -2.66
N TYR A 373 17.43 -8.95 -3.31
CA TYR A 373 17.37 -7.64 -2.67
C TYR A 373 16.06 -6.96 -3.07
N GLY A 374 15.42 -6.27 -2.16
CA GLY A 374 14.21 -5.49 -2.41
C GLY A 374 14.15 -4.26 -1.53
N ASN A 375 13.65 -3.16 -2.10
CA ASN A 375 13.47 -1.89 -1.43
C ASN A 375 12.12 -1.31 -1.81
N ASN A 376 11.45 -0.71 -0.83
CA ASN A 376 10.24 0.09 -1.03
C ASN A 376 10.36 1.35 -0.16
N GLU A 377 10.18 2.50 -0.78
CA GLU A 377 10.24 3.80 -0.14
C GLU A 377 8.94 4.57 -0.41
N ILE A 378 8.45 5.28 0.60
CA ILE A 378 7.30 6.18 0.52
C ILE A 378 7.74 7.55 1.01
N SER A 379 7.70 8.55 0.13
CA SER A 379 7.90 9.96 0.48
C SER A 379 6.55 10.66 0.61
N TYR A 380 6.28 11.21 1.79
CA TYR A 380 5.02 11.88 2.08
C TYR A 380 5.08 13.39 1.82
N THR A 381 3.99 13.91 1.26
CA THR A 381 3.72 15.35 1.20
C THR A 381 2.29 15.60 1.67
N LEU A 382 2.14 16.51 2.63
CA LEU A 382 0.84 16.98 3.11
C LEU A 382 0.63 18.42 2.63
N ALA A 383 -0.53 18.72 2.05
CA ALA A 383 -0.84 20.05 1.53
C ALA A 383 -2.26 20.47 1.90
N ASN A 384 -2.59 21.72 1.65
CA ASN A 384 -3.90 22.32 1.96
C ASN A 384 -4.28 22.14 3.43
N THR A 385 -3.34 22.43 4.33
CA THR A 385 -3.51 22.29 5.78
C THR A 385 -2.59 23.28 6.52
N ILE A 386 -2.63 23.26 7.83
CA ILE A 386 -1.79 24.08 8.72
C ILE A 386 -1.26 23.25 9.89
N ASN A 387 -0.22 23.77 10.55
CA ASN A 387 0.08 23.45 11.94
C ASN A 387 -0.57 24.54 12.81
N PRO A 388 -1.70 24.26 13.46
CA PRO A 388 -2.46 25.29 14.19
C PRO A 388 -1.64 26.00 15.26
N SER A 389 -0.72 25.28 15.91
CA SER A 389 0.12 25.84 16.97
C SER A 389 1.11 26.90 16.52
N LEU A 390 1.39 27.00 15.21
CA LEU A 390 2.20 28.05 14.61
C LEU A 390 1.39 29.32 14.27
N GLY A 391 0.06 29.26 14.33
CA GLY A 391 -0.81 30.38 14.03
C GLY A 391 -0.66 30.87 12.58
N ASN A 392 -0.62 32.19 12.41
CA ASN A 392 -0.48 32.85 11.12
C ASN A 392 0.90 32.68 10.44
N GLU A 393 1.88 32.08 11.12
CA GLU A 393 3.18 31.73 10.57
C GLU A 393 3.22 30.31 10.00
N SER A 394 2.14 29.56 10.11
CA SER A 394 2.07 28.20 9.61
C SER A 394 2.22 28.13 8.10
N PRO A 395 3.09 27.24 7.56
CA PRO A 395 3.01 26.83 6.16
C PRO A 395 1.66 26.17 5.88
N THR A 396 1.31 26.06 4.60
CA THR A 396 0.11 25.33 4.13
C THR A 396 0.44 24.02 3.41
N SER A 397 1.73 23.66 3.38
CA SER A 397 2.24 22.39 2.83
C SER A 397 3.43 21.93 3.65
N PHE A 398 3.55 20.63 3.87
CA PHE A 398 4.53 20.02 4.75
C PHE A 398 5.11 18.75 4.14
N LYS A 399 6.34 18.41 4.58
CA LYS A 399 6.95 17.09 4.39
C LYS A 399 7.01 16.37 5.72
N PRO A 400 6.07 15.45 5.99
CA PRO A 400 5.98 14.78 7.30
C PRO A 400 7.09 13.76 7.57
N GLY A 401 7.83 13.36 6.53
CA GLY A 401 8.90 12.37 6.58
C GLY A 401 8.68 11.24 5.60
N ASP A 402 9.62 10.31 5.55
CA ASP A 402 9.64 9.21 4.60
C ASP A 402 9.72 7.87 5.34
N LEU A 403 9.24 6.81 4.72
CA LEU A 403 9.33 5.43 5.20
C LEU A 403 10.11 4.60 4.19
N THR A 404 11.07 3.82 4.65
CA THR A 404 11.85 2.91 3.80
C THR A 404 11.87 1.50 4.41
N ASN A 405 11.62 0.49 3.58
CA ASN A 405 11.77 -0.93 3.94
C ASN A 405 12.74 -1.60 2.97
N GLU A 406 13.79 -2.21 3.52
CA GLU A 406 14.78 -2.97 2.75
C GLU A 406 14.84 -4.41 3.22
N GLU A 407 15.00 -5.34 2.28
CA GLU A 407 15.15 -6.75 2.57
C GLU A 407 16.24 -7.39 1.68
N THR A 408 17.19 -8.09 2.30
CA THR A 408 18.16 -8.93 1.61
C THR A 408 17.97 -10.38 2.03
N GLN A 409 17.87 -11.30 1.07
CA GLN A 409 17.70 -12.72 1.37
C GLN A 409 18.66 -13.58 0.56
N ILE A 410 19.23 -14.59 1.22
CA ILE A 410 19.92 -15.71 0.57
C ILE A 410 19.13 -16.97 0.88
N GLN A 411 18.88 -17.79 -0.14
CA GLN A 411 18.07 -19.01 -0.02
C GLN A 411 18.70 -20.15 -0.81
N ALA A 412 18.69 -21.34 -0.23
CA ALA A 412 19.10 -22.57 -0.89
C ALA A 412 18.02 -23.64 -0.68
N ASP A 413 17.42 -24.10 -1.76
CA ASP A 413 16.37 -25.10 -1.82
C ASP A 413 16.91 -26.36 -2.52
N PHE A 414 16.60 -27.51 -1.98
CA PHE A 414 17.01 -28.82 -2.51
C PHE A 414 15.80 -29.75 -2.56
N THR A 415 15.76 -30.57 -3.61
CA THR A 415 14.74 -31.62 -3.74
C THR A 415 15.44 -32.90 -4.16
N TYR A 416 15.22 -33.99 -3.41
CA TYR A 416 15.79 -35.28 -3.68
C TYR A 416 14.70 -36.29 -4.03
N ASP A 417 14.79 -36.90 -5.20
CA ASP A 417 13.87 -37.91 -5.66
C ASP A 417 14.21 -39.28 -5.04
N LEU A 418 13.27 -39.82 -4.28
CA LEU A 418 13.34 -41.16 -3.64
C LEU A 418 12.45 -42.17 -4.38
N ASN A 419 12.17 -41.94 -5.65
CA ASN A 419 11.26 -42.67 -6.53
C ASN A 419 9.77 -42.49 -6.16
N GLN A 420 9.30 -43.11 -5.09
CA GLN A 420 7.90 -43.02 -4.62
C GLN A 420 7.66 -41.75 -3.80
N TYR A 421 8.72 -41.21 -3.21
CA TYR A 421 8.67 -40.03 -2.35
C TYR A 421 9.61 -38.97 -2.85
N VAL A 422 9.28 -37.71 -2.57
CA VAL A 422 10.16 -36.57 -2.79
C VAL A 422 10.48 -35.96 -1.45
N LEU A 423 11.77 -35.79 -1.16
CA LEU A 423 12.27 -35.08 0.01
C LEU A 423 12.75 -33.69 -0.42
N ALA A 424 12.06 -32.63 0.00
CA ALA A 424 12.54 -31.27 -0.15
C ALA A 424 13.10 -30.76 1.18
N PHE A 425 14.21 -30.01 1.12
CA PHE A 425 14.82 -29.38 2.29
C PHE A 425 15.56 -28.13 1.87
N GLY A 426 15.81 -27.22 2.80
CA GLY A 426 16.50 -25.99 2.48
C GLY A 426 16.78 -25.12 3.68
N ALA A 427 17.49 -24.03 3.41
CA ALA A 427 17.82 -23.01 4.38
C ALA A 427 17.73 -21.62 3.75
N SER A 428 17.41 -20.62 4.58
CA SER A 428 17.42 -19.22 4.18
C SER A 428 17.95 -18.34 5.30
N TYR A 429 18.57 -17.23 4.90
CA TYR A 429 18.93 -16.10 5.74
C TYR A 429 18.24 -14.87 5.19
N LEU A 430 17.59 -14.09 6.06
CA LEU A 430 16.89 -12.86 5.72
C LEU A 430 17.37 -11.76 6.65
N ASP A 431 17.78 -10.66 6.06
CA ASP A 431 18.14 -9.42 6.70
C ASP A 431 17.08 -8.37 6.32
N GLU A 432 16.53 -7.68 7.32
CA GLU A 432 15.45 -6.72 7.20
C GLU A 432 15.84 -5.40 7.87
N SER A 433 15.65 -4.29 7.18
CA SER A 433 15.83 -2.94 7.70
C SER A 433 14.59 -2.11 7.43
N TYR A 434 14.21 -1.30 8.40
CA TYR A 434 13.11 -0.35 8.30
C TYR A 434 13.54 1.00 8.86
N GLU A 435 13.33 2.06 8.08
CA GLU A 435 13.69 3.42 8.45
C GLU A 435 12.46 4.34 8.42
N ILE A 436 12.33 5.15 9.46
CA ILE A 436 11.41 6.28 9.55
C ILE A 436 12.27 7.54 9.55
N SER A 437 12.24 8.30 8.47
CA SER A 437 12.97 9.56 8.35
C SER A 437 12.21 10.70 9.05
N GLU A 438 12.96 11.62 9.65
CA GLU A 438 12.43 12.81 10.29
C GLU A 438 11.71 13.70 9.27
N GLY A 439 10.54 14.24 9.64
CA GLY A 439 9.82 15.25 8.88
C GLY A 439 10.46 16.65 9.01
N GLU A 440 9.98 17.60 8.22
CA GLU A 440 10.39 18.98 8.40
C GLU A 440 9.87 19.57 9.73
N LEU A 441 10.63 20.45 10.35
CA LEU A 441 10.37 20.99 11.69
C LEU A 441 8.93 21.52 11.85
N SER A 442 8.43 22.26 10.87
CA SER A 442 7.09 22.85 10.88
C SER A 442 5.97 21.80 10.93
N SER A 443 6.24 20.56 10.50
CA SER A 443 5.26 19.48 10.48
C SER A 443 5.00 18.84 11.85
N TYR A 444 5.91 18.97 12.82
CA TYR A 444 5.79 18.37 14.15
C TYR A 444 6.04 19.33 15.32
N PHE A 445 6.60 20.52 15.08
CA PHE A 445 6.99 21.46 16.13
C PHE A 445 5.77 22.02 16.85
N ALA A 446 5.89 22.15 18.18
CA ALA A 446 4.92 22.83 19.02
C ALA A 446 5.19 24.34 18.99
N GLY A 447 4.33 25.07 18.30
CA GLY A 447 4.40 26.54 18.24
C GLY A 447 3.84 27.20 19.50
N SER A 448 3.85 28.53 19.53
CA SER A 448 3.45 29.32 20.69
C SER A 448 2.04 29.03 21.17
N TYR A 449 1.11 28.74 20.26
CA TYR A 449 -0.30 28.51 20.56
C TYR A 449 -0.62 27.07 21.02
N ALA A 450 0.43 26.26 21.25
CA ALA A 450 0.32 24.99 21.97
C ALA A 450 0.09 25.17 23.48
N THR A 451 0.18 26.40 23.97
CA THR A 451 -0.07 26.77 25.37
C THR A 451 -1.02 27.94 25.46
N SER A 452 -1.77 28.03 26.56
CA SER A 452 -2.64 29.16 26.86
C SER A 452 -1.81 30.41 27.12
N ASP A 453 -2.30 31.57 26.66
CA ASP A 453 -1.68 32.88 26.87
C ASP A 453 -0.16 32.91 26.64
N PRO A 454 0.32 32.55 25.45
CA PRO A 454 1.75 32.43 25.16
C PRO A 454 2.51 33.76 25.25
N TRP A 455 1.81 34.87 25.33
CA TRP A 455 2.34 36.24 25.37
C TRP A 455 2.28 36.87 26.77
N GLU A 456 1.80 36.11 27.76
CA GLU A 456 1.68 36.57 29.15
C GLU A 456 0.83 37.85 29.30
N PHE A 457 -0.26 37.96 28.55
CA PHE A 457 -1.17 39.10 28.59
C PHE A 457 -2.03 39.12 29.84
N CYS A 458 -2.28 37.95 30.45
CA CYS A 458 -3.14 37.76 31.60
C CYS A 458 -2.37 37.19 32.79
N ASN A 459 -2.78 37.54 34.02
CA ASN A 459 -2.28 36.93 35.25
C ASN A 459 -3.14 35.69 35.59
N ASP A 460 -2.65 34.84 36.48
CA ASP A 460 -3.38 33.64 36.97
C ASP A 460 -4.72 34.00 37.67
N ASP A 461 -4.89 35.21 38.14
CA ASP A 461 -6.12 35.72 38.72
C ASP A 461 -7.05 36.39 37.68
N TYR A 462 -6.80 36.16 36.39
CA TYR A 462 -7.55 36.71 35.25
C TYR A 462 -7.54 38.24 35.18
N THR A 463 -6.59 38.90 35.83
CA THR A 463 -6.33 40.34 35.66
C THR A 463 -5.33 40.57 34.54
N THR A 464 -5.39 41.75 33.91
CA THR A 464 -4.52 42.10 32.79
C THR A 464 -3.12 42.47 33.24
N THR A 465 -2.08 41.92 32.63
CA THR A 465 -0.69 42.28 32.89
C THR A 465 -0.35 43.65 32.29
N ALA A 466 0.90 44.09 32.47
CA ALA A 466 1.39 45.34 31.83
C ALA A 466 1.46 45.17 30.31
N LEU A 467 1.80 43.99 29.81
CA LEU A 467 1.83 43.68 28.37
C LEU A 467 0.40 43.64 27.82
N GLY A 468 -0.54 42.99 28.49
CA GLY A 468 -1.94 42.98 28.09
C GLY A 468 -2.55 44.38 28.07
N ALA A 469 -2.23 45.22 29.08
CA ALA A 469 -2.68 46.62 29.11
C ALA A 469 -2.10 47.43 27.92
N ALA A 470 -0.88 47.14 27.50
CA ALA A 470 -0.27 47.82 26.37
C ALA A 470 -0.98 47.47 25.03
N VAL A 471 -1.29 46.20 24.77
CA VAL A 471 -2.01 45.82 23.55
C VAL A 471 -3.46 46.35 23.56
N ILE A 472 -4.13 46.41 24.72
CA ILE A 472 -5.45 47.05 24.85
C ILE A 472 -5.38 48.54 24.53
N ALA A 473 -4.34 49.24 25.01
CA ALA A 473 -4.14 50.65 24.68
C ALA A 473 -3.90 50.90 23.19
N ASN A 474 -3.39 49.90 22.48
CA ASN A 474 -3.18 49.91 21.04
C ASN A 474 -4.41 49.44 20.24
N GLY A 475 -5.54 49.15 20.91
CA GLY A 475 -6.81 48.80 20.26
C GLY A 475 -7.22 47.32 20.27
N SER A 476 -6.47 46.47 20.99
CA SER A 476 -6.84 45.06 21.18
C SER A 476 -8.16 44.94 21.98
N THR A 477 -8.95 43.93 21.61
CA THR A 477 -10.18 43.53 22.31
C THR A 477 -9.92 42.56 23.46
N LEU A 478 -8.67 42.37 23.90
CA LEU A 478 -8.28 41.46 24.97
C LEU A 478 -9.09 41.66 26.23
N ASN A 479 -9.61 40.59 26.80
CA ASN A 479 -10.36 40.57 28.06
C ASN A 479 -9.99 39.36 28.88
N CYS A 480 -8.95 39.49 29.74
CA CYS A 480 -8.48 38.41 30.61
C CYS A 480 -9.57 37.87 31.55
N ALA A 481 -10.52 38.70 31.94
CA ALA A 481 -11.61 38.30 32.87
C ALA A 481 -12.71 37.48 32.14
N ASN A 482 -12.64 37.34 30.80
CA ASN A 482 -13.60 36.57 30.04
C ASN A 482 -13.15 35.12 29.93
N TYR A 483 -13.10 34.44 31.06
CA TYR A 483 -12.76 33.05 31.22
C TYR A 483 -13.98 32.28 31.75
N THR A 484 -14.27 31.12 31.16
CA THR A 484 -15.26 30.19 31.71
C THR A 484 -14.65 28.79 31.72
N SER A 485 -14.77 28.09 32.85
CA SER A 485 -14.53 26.64 32.88
C SER A 485 -15.65 25.93 32.11
N ALA A 486 -15.32 24.93 31.31
CA ALA A 486 -16.30 24.13 30.58
C ALA A 486 -16.48 22.77 31.25
N ASP A 487 -17.73 22.44 31.46
CA ASP A 487 -18.20 21.07 31.62
C ASP A 487 -18.60 20.58 30.22
N SER A 488 -17.65 19.97 29.51
CA SER A 488 -17.83 19.63 28.06
C SER A 488 -18.72 18.41 27.87
N ASN A 489 -18.97 17.63 28.94
CA ASN A 489 -19.76 16.41 28.87
C ASN A 489 -21.07 16.50 29.69
N ASP A 490 -21.34 17.65 30.32
CA ASP A 490 -22.55 17.97 31.11
C ASP A 490 -22.76 16.97 32.31
N ASP A 491 -21.66 16.46 32.88
CA ASP A 491 -21.70 15.54 34.01
C ASP A 491 -21.66 16.24 35.40
N GLY A 492 -21.58 17.56 35.40
CA GLY A 492 -21.53 18.40 36.59
C GLY A 492 -20.15 18.47 37.27
N VAL A 493 -19.13 17.92 36.59
CA VAL A 493 -17.72 18.06 36.97
C VAL A 493 -17.07 18.98 35.93
N GLU A 494 -16.37 20.01 36.37
CA GLU A 494 -15.57 20.82 35.45
C GLU A 494 -14.52 19.90 34.82
N ASP A 495 -14.62 19.67 33.48
CA ASP A 495 -13.53 19.07 32.76
C ASP A 495 -12.34 20.03 32.80
N ASP A 496 -11.14 19.49 33.05
CA ASP A 496 -9.89 20.27 33.13
C ASP A 496 -9.50 20.84 31.71
N GLY A 497 -10.45 21.45 31.03
CA GLY A 497 -10.31 22.10 29.73
C GLY A 497 -10.62 23.58 29.84
N PHE A 498 -9.68 24.41 29.39
CA PHE A 498 -9.88 25.85 29.26
C PHE A 498 -10.85 26.14 28.12
N ALA A 499 -12.13 26.35 28.41
CA ALA A 499 -13.02 27.04 27.50
C ALA A 499 -12.99 28.54 27.85
N GLY A 500 -11.90 29.20 27.49
CA GLY A 500 -11.84 30.66 27.56
C GLY A 500 -12.76 31.25 26.50
N VAL A 501 -13.54 32.28 26.84
CA VAL A 501 -14.32 33.05 25.87
C VAL A 501 -13.42 34.05 25.13
N ASP A 502 -12.27 34.42 25.68
CA ASP A 502 -11.25 35.22 24.98
C ASP A 502 -10.23 34.31 24.29
N ALA A 503 -9.92 34.62 23.05
CA ALA A 503 -8.95 33.86 22.22
C ALA A 503 -7.54 33.75 22.83
N VAL A 504 -7.23 34.52 23.88
CA VAL A 504 -5.95 34.41 24.60
C VAL A 504 -5.80 33.07 25.31
N TYR A 505 -6.89 32.42 25.71
CA TYR A 505 -6.90 31.14 26.39
C TYR A 505 -7.02 29.95 25.45
N THR A 506 -7.16 30.19 24.14
CA THR A 506 -7.27 29.11 23.15
C THR A 506 -5.95 28.35 23.07
N VAL A 507 -6.05 27.02 23.16
CA VAL A 507 -4.94 26.07 22.96
C VAL A 507 -5.28 25.19 21.76
N VAL A 508 -4.38 25.08 20.82
CA VAL A 508 -4.61 24.35 19.56
C VAL A 508 -3.64 23.18 19.37
N GLY A 509 -4.01 22.26 18.50
CA GLY A 509 -3.24 21.05 18.23
C GLY A 509 -1.83 21.34 17.66
N VAL A 510 -0.89 20.48 17.98
CA VAL A 510 0.51 20.52 17.55
C VAL A 510 0.71 19.67 16.29
N GLY A 511 1.57 20.13 15.40
CA GLY A 511 1.93 19.46 14.16
C GLY A 511 0.96 19.73 13.02
N SER A 512 1.34 19.35 11.81
CA SER A 512 0.52 19.52 10.61
C SER A 512 -0.80 18.75 10.73
N ASN A 513 -1.92 19.46 10.56
CA ASN A 513 -3.23 18.87 10.78
C ASN A 513 -3.59 17.89 9.67
N GLY A 514 -4.00 16.69 10.08
CA GLY A 514 -4.23 15.52 9.21
C GLY A 514 -3.17 14.45 9.44
N PHE A 515 -1.91 14.77 9.26
CA PHE A 515 -0.79 13.89 9.50
C PHE A 515 0.40 14.67 10.08
N PRO A 516 0.58 14.65 11.42
CA PRO A 516 1.77 15.24 12.05
C PRO A 516 3.04 14.55 11.57
N GLY A 517 4.08 15.34 11.31
CA GLY A 517 5.37 14.80 10.89
C GLY A 517 6.06 13.97 11.97
N TYR A 518 6.91 13.05 11.53
CA TYR A 518 7.76 12.28 12.43
C TYR A 518 8.83 13.20 13.05
N SER A 519 8.78 13.34 14.37
CA SER A 519 9.82 14.05 15.11
C SER A 519 11.04 13.14 15.31
N PRO A 520 12.22 13.70 15.73
CA PRO A 520 13.38 12.90 16.06
C PRO A 520 13.14 11.80 17.11
N ASP A 521 12.17 11.98 17.99
CA ASP A 521 11.81 10.99 19.01
C ASP A 521 11.06 9.76 18.45
N TYR A 522 10.46 9.90 17.27
CA TYR A 522 9.65 8.90 16.60
C TYR A 522 10.21 8.50 15.22
N SER A 523 11.41 8.93 14.90
CA SER A 523 12.17 8.53 13.72
C SER A 523 13.35 7.65 14.11
N GLY A 524 13.86 6.85 13.18
CA GLY A 524 15.01 5.96 13.43
C GLY A 524 15.00 4.74 12.53
N SER A 525 16.05 3.93 12.69
CA SER A 525 16.24 2.68 11.96
C SER A 525 16.04 1.48 12.87
N TYR A 526 15.36 0.45 12.34
CA TYR A 526 15.05 -0.81 13.01
C TYR A 526 15.53 -1.94 12.13
N GLU A 527 16.33 -2.84 12.67
CA GLU A 527 16.97 -3.91 11.93
C GLU A 527 16.67 -5.27 12.57
N ARG A 528 16.60 -6.31 11.75
CA ARG A 528 16.46 -7.69 12.18
C ARG A 528 17.07 -8.63 11.18
N ASP A 529 17.77 -9.64 11.66
CA ASP A 529 18.14 -10.80 10.87
C ASP A 529 17.42 -12.07 11.37
N SER A 530 17.22 -12.98 10.45
CA SER A 530 16.64 -14.29 10.75
C SER A 530 17.19 -15.38 9.85
N TYR A 531 17.19 -16.60 10.35
CA TYR A 531 17.50 -17.77 9.55
C TYR A 531 16.43 -18.85 9.73
N ALA A 532 16.25 -19.64 8.69
CA ALA A 532 15.30 -20.72 8.70
C ALA A 532 15.88 -21.97 8.06
N VAL A 533 15.47 -23.13 8.58
CA VAL A 533 15.69 -24.44 7.96
C VAL A 533 14.37 -25.18 7.87
N TYR A 534 14.16 -25.93 6.78
CA TYR A 534 12.94 -26.67 6.60
C TYR A 534 13.17 -28.03 5.93
N THR A 535 12.22 -28.92 6.12
CA THR A 535 12.11 -30.18 5.40
C THR A 535 10.64 -30.50 5.09
N ASP A 536 10.42 -31.11 3.92
CA ASP A 536 9.10 -31.52 3.44
C ASP A 536 9.25 -32.87 2.75
N ILE A 537 8.44 -33.84 3.13
CA ILE A 537 8.37 -35.14 2.46
C ILE A 537 6.97 -35.35 1.92
N SER A 538 6.89 -35.73 0.65
CA SER A 538 5.60 -35.97 -0.02
C SER A 538 5.69 -37.13 -0.98
N GLY A 539 4.58 -37.82 -1.20
CA GLY A 539 4.50 -38.90 -2.17
C GLY A 539 3.20 -39.68 -2.11
N ASP A 540 3.03 -40.57 -3.08
CA ASP A 540 1.87 -41.44 -3.17
C ASP A 540 2.11 -42.68 -2.29
N ILE A 541 1.36 -42.77 -1.17
CA ILE A 541 1.42 -43.91 -0.25
C ILE A 541 0.80 -45.16 -0.91
N THR A 542 -0.30 -44.94 -1.66
CA THR A 542 -0.93 -45.94 -2.57
C THR A 542 -1.33 -45.19 -3.83
N ASP A 543 -1.83 -45.90 -4.84
CA ASP A 543 -2.33 -45.28 -6.08
C ASP A 543 -3.47 -44.25 -5.81
N GLU A 544 -4.22 -44.42 -4.68
CA GLU A 544 -5.32 -43.55 -4.31
C GLU A 544 -4.99 -42.53 -3.23
N LEU A 545 -3.88 -42.71 -2.48
CA LEU A 545 -3.53 -41.88 -1.32
C LEU A 545 -2.22 -41.17 -1.51
N PHE A 546 -2.26 -39.85 -1.67
CA PHE A 546 -1.11 -38.96 -1.54
C PHE A 546 -1.04 -38.41 -0.11
N ALA A 547 0.18 -38.30 0.45
CA ALA A 547 0.43 -37.66 1.73
C ALA A 547 1.65 -36.75 1.68
N GLN A 548 1.65 -35.75 2.55
CA GLN A 548 2.70 -34.76 2.70
C GLN A 548 2.88 -34.39 4.17
N ALA A 549 4.14 -34.20 4.60
CA ALA A 549 4.47 -33.68 5.92
C ALA A 549 5.65 -32.69 5.81
N ALA A 550 5.48 -31.52 6.40
CA ALA A 550 6.50 -30.46 6.41
C ALA A 550 6.78 -29.98 7.83
N LEU A 551 8.04 -29.62 8.07
CA LEU A 551 8.54 -29.04 9.32
C LEU A 551 9.47 -27.89 8.97
N ARG A 552 9.36 -26.77 9.72
CA ARG A 552 10.21 -25.60 9.59
C ARG A 552 10.58 -25.04 10.96
N TYR A 553 11.82 -24.69 11.11
CA TYR A 553 12.38 -23.94 12.24
C TYR A 553 12.83 -22.58 11.73
N GLU A 554 12.47 -21.52 12.44
CA GLU A 554 12.90 -20.14 12.20
C GLU A 554 13.44 -19.56 13.51
N ASP A 555 14.50 -18.74 13.42
CA ASP A 555 15.08 -18.02 14.53
C ASP A 555 15.33 -16.56 14.13
N TYR A 556 14.91 -15.64 14.97
CA TYR A 556 14.92 -14.20 14.77
C TYR A 556 15.79 -13.54 15.83
N SER A 557 16.65 -12.60 15.44
CA SER A 557 17.57 -11.91 16.34
C SER A 557 16.88 -11.13 17.47
N ASP A 558 15.66 -10.69 17.26
CA ASP A 558 14.87 -9.84 18.16
C ASP A 558 13.68 -10.54 18.83
N PHE A 559 13.23 -11.68 18.29
CA PHE A 559 11.98 -12.31 18.72
C PHE A 559 12.18 -13.71 19.34
N GLY A 560 13.27 -14.41 18.97
CA GLY A 560 13.54 -15.81 19.34
C GLY A 560 13.12 -16.80 18.27
N SER A 561 12.93 -18.07 18.62
CA SER A 561 12.76 -19.14 17.65
C SER A 561 11.36 -19.77 17.70
N GLU A 562 10.91 -20.23 16.52
CA GLU A 562 9.64 -20.90 16.34
C GLU A 562 9.75 -22.15 15.47
N VAL A 563 8.86 -23.11 15.72
CA VAL A 563 8.72 -24.35 14.94
C VAL A 563 7.30 -24.46 14.42
N VAL A 564 7.15 -24.54 13.11
CA VAL A 564 5.86 -24.76 12.46
C VAL A 564 5.87 -26.05 11.67
N TYR A 565 4.70 -26.72 11.59
CA TYR A 565 4.56 -27.97 10.87
C TYR A 565 3.24 -28.01 10.09
N LYS A 566 3.22 -28.89 9.08
CA LYS A 566 2.02 -29.15 8.27
C LYS A 566 1.96 -30.63 7.91
N VAL A 567 0.76 -31.19 7.94
CA VAL A 567 0.43 -32.51 7.36
C VAL A 567 -0.75 -32.31 6.43
N ALA A 568 -0.67 -32.86 5.23
CA ALA A 568 -1.75 -32.80 4.25
C ALA A 568 -1.89 -34.15 3.53
N GLY A 569 -3.08 -34.44 3.03
CA GLY A 569 -3.34 -35.63 2.26
C GLY A 569 -4.49 -35.46 1.30
N PHE A 570 -4.47 -36.27 0.25
CA PHE A 570 -5.52 -36.40 -0.73
C PHE A 570 -5.81 -37.87 -0.96
N TYR A 571 -7.08 -38.25 -0.84
CA TYR A 571 -7.54 -39.61 -1.10
C TYR A 571 -8.56 -39.61 -2.22
N GLN A 572 -8.28 -40.37 -3.28
CA GLN A 572 -9.15 -40.57 -4.44
C GLN A 572 -10.03 -41.77 -4.22
N PHE A 573 -11.35 -41.58 -4.06
CA PHE A 573 -12.31 -42.65 -3.90
C PHE A 573 -12.75 -43.27 -5.24
N SER A 574 -12.85 -42.43 -6.27
CA SER A 574 -13.17 -42.79 -7.66
C SER A 574 -12.62 -41.70 -8.58
N ASP A 575 -12.71 -41.88 -9.90
CA ASP A 575 -12.27 -40.91 -10.89
C ASP A 575 -12.94 -39.52 -10.71
N GLU A 576 -14.18 -39.51 -10.16
CA GLU A 576 -14.96 -38.29 -9.98
C GLU A 576 -14.94 -37.73 -8.55
N VAL A 577 -14.51 -38.51 -7.54
CA VAL A 577 -14.65 -38.16 -6.13
C VAL A 577 -13.33 -38.34 -5.39
N GLY A 578 -12.81 -37.23 -4.90
CA GLY A 578 -11.62 -37.18 -4.04
C GLY A 578 -11.89 -36.40 -2.75
N PHE A 579 -11.14 -36.68 -1.71
CA PHE A 579 -11.16 -35.97 -0.43
C PHE A 579 -9.76 -35.47 -0.09
N ARG A 580 -9.67 -34.19 0.26
CA ARG A 580 -8.42 -33.57 0.73
C ARG A 580 -8.57 -32.99 2.12
N SER A 581 -7.49 -33.05 2.90
CA SER A 581 -7.44 -32.49 4.24
C SER A 581 -6.02 -32.03 4.56
N SER A 582 -5.92 -30.91 5.25
CA SER A 582 -4.67 -30.40 5.76
C SER A 582 -4.80 -29.96 7.21
N PHE A 583 -3.72 -30.08 7.96
CA PHE A 583 -3.58 -29.59 9.32
C PHE A 583 -2.16 -29.03 9.51
N GLY A 584 -2.05 -27.85 10.10
CA GLY A 584 -0.74 -27.25 10.35
C GLY A 584 -0.82 -26.06 11.28
N THR A 585 0.35 -25.57 11.66
CA THR A 585 0.54 -24.35 12.43
C THR A 585 1.12 -23.26 11.54
N GLY A 586 0.81 -22.01 11.85
CA GLY A 586 1.38 -20.83 11.20
C GLY A 586 1.86 -19.85 12.25
N PHE A 587 2.91 -19.12 11.94
CA PHE A 587 3.51 -18.12 12.79
C PHE A 587 3.98 -16.94 11.94
N ARG A 588 3.98 -15.77 12.56
CA ARG A 588 4.59 -14.57 12.01
C ARG A 588 5.17 -13.71 13.14
N ALA A 589 6.45 -13.39 13.07
CA ALA A 589 7.08 -12.38 13.91
C ALA A 589 6.63 -10.98 13.47
N PRO A 590 6.38 -10.02 14.38
CA PRO A 590 6.23 -8.61 14.03
C PRO A 590 7.45 -8.13 13.25
N THR A 591 7.25 -7.36 12.18
CA THR A 591 8.36 -6.83 11.37
C THR A 591 9.09 -5.70 12.10
N PRO A 592 10.33 -5.35 11.71
CA PRO A 592 11.00 -4.14 12.21
C PRO A 592 10.13 -2.89 12.06
N GLY A 593 9.41 -2.75 10.94
CA GLY A 593 8.46 -1.67 10.72
C GLY A 593 7.30 -1.67 11.72
N GLN A 594 6.72 -2.83 12.03
CA GLN A 594 5.66 -2.95 13.04
C GLN A 594 6.16 -2.63 14.45
N GLN A 595 7.42 -2.93 14.76
CA GLN A 595 8.01 -2.61 16.06
C GLN A 595 8.34 -1.12 16.20
N GLY A 596 8.80 -0.49 15.09
CA GLY A 596 9.21 0.91 15.08
C GLY A 596 8.08 1.91 14.86
N THR A 597 6.98 1.49 14.22
CA THR A 597 5.91 2.41 13.86
C THR A 597 5.12 2.86 15.09
N THR A 598 4.99 4.17 15.21
CA THR A 598 4.22 4.84 16.26
C THR A 598 3.19 5.76 15.60
N ASN A 599 1.93 5.65 16.01
CA ASN A 599 0.93 6.63 15.65
C ASN A 599 0.98 7.77 16.66
N VAL A 600 1.41 8.94 16.22
CA VAL A 600 1.47 10.14 17.05
C VAL A 600 0.22 10.98 16.78
N SER A 601 -0.56 11.23 17.83
CA SER A 601 -1.67 12.17 17.78
C SER A 601 -1.51 13.19 18.91
N THR A 602 -1.88 14.44 18.63
CA THR A 602 -1.94 15.47 19.67
C THR A 602 -3.28 15.42 20.38
N ARG A 603 -3.24 15.39 21.70
CA ARG A 603 -4.42 15.54 22.57
C ARG A 603 -4.16 16.67 23.54
N LEU A 604 -5.23 17.18 24.13
CA LEU A 604 -5.20 18.28 25.09
C LEU A 604 -5.76 17.83 26.45
N PRO A 605 -5.17 16.82 27.14
CA PRO A 605 -5.59 16.49 28.48
C PRO A 605 -5.22 17.66 29.43
N ASP A 606 -6.14 18.04 30.25
CA ASP A 606 -5.98 19.16 31.22
C ASP A 606 -5.58 20.51 30.56
N GLY A 607 -5.99 20.72 29.29
CA GLY A 607 -5.64 21.93 28.55
C GLY A 607 -4.21 22.00 28.03
N PHE A 608 -3.42 20.95 28.19
CA PHE A 608 -2.04 20.89 27.71
C PHE A 608 -1.94 19.94 26.51
N PRO A 609 -1.30 20.37 25.40
CA PRO A 609 -1.05 19.48 24.29
C PRO A 609 -0.04 18.39 24.67
N VAL A 610 -0.43 17.14 24.51
CA VAL A 610 0.43 15.98 24.75
C VAL A 610 0.43 15.12 23.48
N ALA A 611 1.60 14.82 22.97
CA ALA A 611 1.75 13.80 21.94
C ALA A 611 1.52 12.43 22.58
N THR A 612 0.56 11.67 22.05
CA THR A 612 0.33 10.28 22.47
C THR A 612 0.73 9.34 21.35
N GLY A 613 1.67 8.44 21.61
CA GLY A 613 2.04 7.36 20.71
C GLY A 613 1.14 6.15 20.96
N LEU A 614 0.64 5.55 19.86
CA LEU A 614 0.00 4.24 19.87
C LEU A 614 0.94 3.28 19.13
N PHE A 615 1.42 2.28 19.84
CA PHE A 615 2.21 1.23 19.22
C PHE A 615 1.26 0.21 18.59
N PRO A 616 1.50 -0.26 17.37
CA PRO A 616 0.80 -1.42 16.87
C PRO A 616 1.01 -2.57 17.86
N ALA A 617 -0.07 -3.17 18.29
CA ALA A 617 0.04 -4.35 19.13
C ALA A 617 0.64 -5.48 18.27
N GLY A 618 1.86 -5.88 18.58
CA GLY A 618 2.54 -7.01 17.98
C GLY A 618 1.86 -8.33 18.30
#